data_7c989af2500bf4f61445369d11d41b4a
#
_entry.id   7c989af2500bf4f61445369d11d41b4a
#
_cell.length_a   1.000
_cell.length_b   1.000
_cell.length_c   1.000
_cell.angle_alpha   90.00
_cell.angle_beta   90.00
_cell.angle_gamma   90.00
#
_symmetry.space_group_name_H-M   'P 1'
#
loop_
_entity.id
_entity.type
_entity.pdbx_description
1 polymer ?
#
loop_
_entity_poly.entity_id
_entity_poly.type
_entity_poly.pdbx_seq_one_letter_code
_entity_poly.pdbx_strand_id
1 'polypeptide(L)'
;DLFNNSNLLNPSESFTGQGLGFWQIKKSIGNLELTAGSFYDQFGSGAVFRAFENRLIGIDYAVEGVKAKYDFGNNFYIKAFTGKQKGAQSNRFETSPQIIKGINSEKGISFNDGGILNIGASAVNRTLDENTMSSLVTEINGLPLEERFFPKYNVYALNGYFNASIKDFGFNGEYSYKTSEAIRDNLGNLYNSDGSLIIGGISYSKRKIGTN
;
A
#
# COMPACT_ATOMS: atom_id res chain seq x y z
N ASP A 1 19.17 -7.88 6.81
CA ASP A 1 18.83 -9.27 7.16
C ASP A 1 19.41 -10.21 6.10
N LEU A 2 20.46 -10.94 6.49
CA LEU A 2 21.03 -11.99 5.64
C LEU A 2 20.18 -13.24 5.80
N PHE A 3 19.67 -13.72 4.69
CA PHE A 3 18.77 -14.84 4.65
C PHE A 3 19.47 -16.04 4.03
N ASN A 4 19.51 -17.14 4.77
CA ASN A 4 19.96 -18.43 4.30
C ASN A 4 19.07 -19.49 4.94
N ASN A 5 17.98 -19.81 4.28
CA ASN A 5 16.99 -20.75 4.78
C ASN A 5 16.59 -21.74 3.69
N SER A 6 16.41 -23.00 4.09
CA SER A 6 15.89 -24.05 3.24
C SER A 6 14.67 -24.65 3.92
N ASN A 7 13.51 -24.45 3.34
CA ASN A 7 12.31 -25.15 3.77
C ASN A 7 12.29 -26.54 3.14
N LEU A 8 12.71 -27.53 3.90
CA LEU A 8 12.78 -28.93 3.43
C LEU A 8 11.41 -29.54 3.14
N LEU A 9 10.36 -29.04 3.81
CA LEU A 9 9.00 -29.57 3.65
C LEU A 9 8.28 -28.92 2.46
N ASN A 10 8.61 -27.66 2.14
CA ASN A 10 8.02 -26.94 1.02
C ASN A 10 9.04 -25.98 0.39
N PRO A 11 9.94 -26.49 -0.47
CA PRO A 11 11.04 -25.70 -1.05
C PRO A 11 10.57 -24.63 -2.02
N SER A 12 9.32 -24.64 -2.45
CA SER A 12 8.71 -23.58 -3.31
C SER A 12 8.18 -22.38 -2.53
N GLU A 13 8.18 -22.44 -1.20
CA GLU A 13 7.72 -21.33 -0.37
C GLU A 13 8.65 -20.11 -0.43
N SER A 14 8.06 -18.92 -0.33
CA SER A 14 8.74 -17.63 -0.47
C SER A 14 9.87 -17.37 0.53
N PHE A 15 9.94 -18.15 1.61
CA PHE A 15 10.99 -18.07 2.64
C PHE A 15 12.15 -19.04 2.44
N THR A 16 12.21 -19.75 1.31
CA THR A 16 13.35 -20.59 0.94
C THR A 16 14.29 -19.83 0.03
N GLY A 17 15.60 -19.84 0.32
CA GLY A 17 16.61 -19.22 -0.51
C GLY A 17 17.76 -18.61 0.28
N GLN A 18 18.69 -18.02 -0.43
CA GLN A 18 19.87 -17.33 0.11
C GLN A 18 19.94 -15.94 -0.48
N GLY A 19 20.20 -14.93 0.34
CA GLY A 19 20.38 -13.57 -0.14
C GLY A 19 20.12 -12.51 0.91
N LEU A 20 20.04 -11.27 0.47
CA LEU A 20 19.72 -10.12 1.29
C LEU A 20 18.19 -9.92 1.29
N GLY A 21 17.51 -10.52 2.28
CA GLY A 21 16.05 -10.51 2.35
C GLY A 21 15.44 -9.15 2.65
N PHE A 22 16.04 -8.41 3.57
CA PHE A 22 15.61 -7.06 3.96
C PHE A 22 16.83 -6.21 4.32
N TRP A 23 16.92 -5.02 3.72
CA TRP A 23 17.95 -4.03 4.05
C TRP A 23 17.34 -2.63 4.06
N GLN A 24 17.82 -1.79 4.95
CA GLN A 24 17.29 -0.45 5.09
C GLN A 24 18.37 0.49 5.63
N ILE A 25 18.45 1.67 5.04
CA ILE A 25 19.25 2.79 5.53
C ILE A 25 18.28 3.94 5.83
N LYS A 26 18.34 4.46 7.05
CA LYS A 26 17.55 5.62 7.48
C LYS A 26 18.47 6.79 7.85
N LYS A 27 18.09 8.00 7.45
CA LYS A 27 18.75 9.24 7.79
C LYS A 27 17.72 10.30 8.17
N SER A 28 17.87 10.88 9.37
CA SER A 28 17.06 12.03 9.79
C SER A 28 17.90 13.31 9.71
N ILE A 29 17.32 14.35 9.14
CA ILE A 29 17.91 15.68 8.97
C ILE A 29 16.86 16.70 9.40
N GLY A 30 16.92 17.17 10.65
CA GLY A 30 15.84 18.00 11.19
C GLY A 30 14.51 17.27 11.15
N ASN A 31 13.53 17.86 10.49
CA ASN A 31 12.18 17.32 10.34
C ASN A 31 12.02 16.37 9.14
N LEU A 32 13.09 16.13 8.38
CA LEU A 32 13.08 15.22 7.22
C LEU A 32 13.65 13.87 7.61
N GLU A 33 12.88 12.80 7.39
CA GLU A 33 13.32 11.41 7.46
C GLU A 33 13.43 10.83 6.06
N LEU A 34 14.59 10.31 5.70
CA LEU A 34 14.85 9.62 4.45
C LEU A 34 15.09 8.13 4.74
N THR A 35 14.50 7.27 3.94
CA THR A 35 14.69 5.82 3.99
C THR A 35 15.04 5.32 2.60
N ALA A 36 16.08 4.51 2.47
CA ALA A 36 16.45 3.80 1.25
C ALA A 36 16.52 2.30 1.54
N GLY A 37 16.08 1.48 0.59
CA GLY A 37 16.02 0.03 0.70
C GLY A 37 14.61 -0.49 0.92
N SER A 38 14.49 -1.58 1.67
CA SER A 38 13.21 -2.23 1.94
C SER A 38 12.45 -1.52 3.06
N PHE A 39 11.15 -1.28 2.87
CA PHE A 39 10.30 -0.70 3.92
C PHE A 39 8.86 -1.21 3.82
N TYR A 40 8.19 -1.17 4.97
CA TYR A 40 6.75 -1.38 5.11
C TYR A 40 6.09 -0.04 5.40
N ASP A 41 4.92 0.19 4.81
CA ASP A 41 4.11 1.39 5.05
C ASP A 41 2.66 1.16 4.63
N GLN A 42 1.77 2.04 5.08
CA GLN A 42 0.35 1.99 4.78
C GLN A 42 -0.22 3.40 4.71
N PHE A 43 -1.21 3.62 3.83
CA PHE A 43 -1.98 4.85 3.71
C PHE A 43 -3.44 4.60 4.13
N GLY A 44 -3.96 5.42 5.06
CA GLY A 44 -5.31 5.24 5.59
C GLY A 44 -5.53 3.83 6.16
N SER A 45 -6.63 3.19 5.77
CA SER A 45 -6.94 1.79 6.14
C SER A 45 -6.07 0.76 5.41
N GLY A 46 -5.33 1.19 4.38
CA GLY A 46 -4.58 0.32 3.47
C GLY A 46 -5.32 -0.02 2.18
N ALA A 47 -6.47 0.60 1.92
CA ALA A 47 -7.27 0.31 0.73
C ALA A 47 -6.55 0.64 -0.58
N VAL A 48 -5.77 1.74 -0.62
CA VAL A 48 -5.02 2.14 -1.82
C VAL A 48 -3.55 1.72 -1.79
N PHE A 49 -2.97 1.59 -0.60
CA PHE A 49 -1.58 1.15 -0.44
C PHE A 49 -1.35 0.52 0.92
N ARG A 50 -0.83 -0.70 0.88
CA ARG A 50 -0.36 -1.42 2.06
C ARG A 50 0.83 -2.32 1.71
N ALA A 51 1.96 -2.08 2.35
CA ALA A 51 3.15 -2.91 2.31
C ALA A 51 3.36 -3.52 3.71
N PHE A 52 3.36 -4.85 3.80
CA PHE A 52 3.45 -5.57 5.08
C PHE A 52 4.10 -6.94 4.91
N GLU A 53 4.52 -7.54 6.01
CA GLU A 53 4.98 -8.93 6.09
C GLU A 53 4.01 -9.75 6.96
N ASN A 54 3.72 -10.96 6.52
CA ASN A 54 3.06 -11.98 7.34
C ASN A 54 3.80 -13.31 7.15
N ARG A 55 4.68 -13.62 8.09
CA ARG A 55 5.54 -14.82 8.04
C ARG A 55 4.75 -16.12 8.18
N LEU A 56 3.60 -16.10 8.85
CA LEU A 56 2.79 -17.32 9.04
C LEU A 56 2.23 -17.87 7.74
N ILE A 57 1.94 -16.97 6.79
CA ILE A 57 1.38 -17.33 5.47
C ILE A 57 2.36 -17.05 4.32
N GLY A 58 3.63 -16.79 4.62
CA GLY A 58 4.68 -16.61 3.62
C GLY A 58 4.59 -15.33 2.78
N ILE A 59 3.88 -14.29 3.26
CA ILE A 59 3.69 -13.04 2.53
C ILE A 59 4.73 -12.00 2.95
N ASP A 60 5.43 -11.42 1.96
CA ASP A 60 6.31 -10.26 2.11
C ASP A 60 6.05 -9.27 0.98
N TYR A 61 5.27 -8.23 1.25
CA TYR A 61 4.96 -7.13 0.34
C TYR A 61 5.82 -5.88 0.62
N ALA A 62 7.06 -6.04 1.06
CA ALA A 62 7.96 -4.90 1.23
C ALA A 62 8.10 -4.11 -0.09
N VAL A 63 8.25 -2.79 0.01
CA VAL A 63 8.67 -1.96 -1.10
C VAL A 63 10.18 -1.77 -1.02
N GLU A 64 10.88 -2.03 -2.11
CA GLU A 64 12.29 -1.69 -2.29
C GLU A 64 12.41 -0.41 -3.09
N GLY A 65 12.93 0.64 -2.45
CA GLY A 65 12.98 1.96 -3.05
C GLY A 65 13.44 3.04 -2.11
N VAL A 66 12.86 4.22 -2.28
CA VAL A 66 13.17 5.40 -1.47
C VAL A 66 11.88 5.98 -0.91
N LYS A 67 11.90 6.34 0.38
CA LYS A 67 10.82 7.03 1.08
C LYS A 67 11.34 8.27 1.78
N ALA A 68 10.59 9.36 1.69
CA ALA A 68 10.80 10.59 2.43
C ALA A 68 9.56 10.90 3.28
N LYS A 69 9.77 11.32 4.52
CA LYS A 69 8.73 11.88 5.39
C LYS A 69 9.20 13.21 5.93
N TYR A 70 8.38 14.25 5.77
CA TYR A 70 8.64 15.56 6.33
C TYR A 70 7.56 15.92 7.34
N ASP A 71 7.98 16.25 8.56
CA ASP A 71 7.10 16.70 9.65
C ASP A 71 7.12 18.23 9.72
N PHE A 72 5.98 18.84 9.42
CA PHE A 72 5.81 20.31 9.47
C PHE A 72 5.55 20.83 10.90
N GLY A 73 5.48 19.92 11.88
CA GLY A 73 5.03 20.25 13.21
C GLY A 73 3.50 20.30 13.34
N ASN A 74 3.01 20.57 14.55
CA ASN A 74 1.58 20.65 14.84
C ASN A 74 0.79 19.40 14.36
N ASN A 75 1.36 18.21 14.46
CA ASN A 75 0.79 16.94 14.00
C ASN A 75 0.44 16.92 12.50
N PHE A 76 1.19 17.65 11.67
CA PHE A 76 1.05 17.63 10.22
C PHE A 76 2.30 17.08 9.55
N TYR A 77 2.15 16.03 8.76
CA TYR A 77 3.23 15.46 7.98
C TYR A 77 2.81 15.11 6.55
N ILE A 78 3.81 15.06 5.68
CA ILE A 78 3.70 14.51 4.35
C ILE A 78 4.75 13.42 4.20
N LYS A 79 4.37 12.29 3.61
CA LYS A 79 5.31 11.23 3.22
C LYS A 79 5.10 10.87 1.75
N ALA A 80 6.21 10.57 1.07
CA ALA A 80 6.19 10.14 -0.32
C ALA A 80 7.21 9.02 -0.52
N PHE A 81 6.94 8.15 -1.48
CA PHE A 81 7.86 7.08 -1.83
C PHE A 81 7.82 6.75 -3.32
N THR A 82 8.87 6.08 -3.78
CA THR A 82 8.93 5.39 -5.06
C THR A 82 9.72 4.11 -4.90
N GLY A 83 9.31 3.05 -5.57
CA GLY A 83 9.99 1.75 -5.49
C GLY A 83 9.27 0.65 -6.25
N LYS A 84 9.74 -0.57 -6.05
CA LYS A 84 9.14 -1.80 -6.55
C LYS A 84 8.69 -2.66 -5.40
N GLN A 85 7.50 -3.21 -5.46
CA GLN A 85 6.96 -4.07 -4.40
C GLN A 85 7.33 -5.52 -4.64
N LYS A 86 7.67 -6.24 -3.58
CA LYS A 86 7.82 -7.70 -3.62
C LYS A 86 6.47 -8.35 -3.87
N GLY A 87 6.45 -9.44 -4.63
CA GLY A 87 5.24 -10.20 -4.90
C GLY A 87 5.04 -11.33 -3.90
N ALA A 88 3.77 -11.64 -3.55
CA ALA A 88 3.45 -12.72 -2.60
C ALA A 88 3.89 -14.11 -3.03
N GLN A 89 3.97 -14.34 -4.35
CA GLN A 89 4.28 -15.67 -4.92
C GLN A 89 5.67 -15.72 -5.56
N SER A 90 6.39 -14.59 -5.56
CA SER A 90 7.75 -14.53 -6.09
C SER A 90 8.76 -14.92 -5.02
N ASN A 91 9.94 -15.29 -5.47
CA ASN A 91 11.09 -15.44 -4.61
C ASN A 91 11.22 -14.18 -3.73
N ARG A 92 11.48 -14.35 -2.43
CA ARG A 92 11.66 -13.27 -1.45
C ARG A 92 12.64 -12.17 -1.88
N PHE A 93 13.53 -12.47 -2.80
CA PHE A 93 14.55 -11.58 -3.33
C PHE A 93 14.12 -10.86 -4.60
N GLU A 94 12.95 -11.17 -5.14
CA GLU A 94 12.45 -10.58 -6.37
C GLU A 94 11.39 -9.52 -6.08
N THR A 95 11.41 -8.47 -6.89
CA THR A 95 10.40 -7.42 -6.88
C THR A 95 9.59 -7.48 -8.16
N SER A 96 8.34 -7.04 -8.08
CA SER A 96 7.52 -6.78 -9.27
C SER A 96 8.27 -5.84 -10.22
N PRO A 97 8.24 -6.06 -11.55
CA PRO A 97 8.83 -5.14 -12.51
C PRO A 97 8.18 -3.75 -12.49
N GLN A 98 6.96 -3.66 -12.00
CA GLN A 98 6.16 -2.43 -11.94
C GLN A 98 6.69 -1.46 -10.89
N ILE A 99 6.65 -0.16 -11.20
CA ILE A 99 7.05 0.89 -10.28
C ILE A 99 5.80 1.44 -9.58
N ILE A 100 5.88 1.51 -8.25
CA ILE A 100 4.86 2.13 -7.41
C ILE A 100 5.40 3.45 -6.86
N LYS A 101 4.58 4.49 -6.92
CA LYS A 101 4.85 5.80 -6.32
C LYS A 101 3.66 6.18 -5.47
N GLY A 102 3.92 6.76 -4.30
CA GLY A 102 2.85 7.16 -3.40
C GLY A 102 3.18 8.45 -2.68
N ILE A 103 2.14 9.20 -2.38
CA ILE A 103 2.18 10.38 -1.51
C ILE A 103 1.01 10.31 -0.54
N ASN A 104 1.25 10.64 0.72
CA ASN A 104 0.24 10.74 1.76
C ASN A 104 0.48 11.98 2.61
N SER A 105 -0.59 12.67 2.93
CA SER A 105 -0.61 13.82 3.85
C SER A 105 -1.58 13.52 4.99
N GLU A 106 -1.18 13.80 6.22
CA GLU A 106 -2.02 13.58 7.40
C GLU A 106 -1.89 14.73 8.39
N LYS A 107 -3.04 15.14 8.97
CA LYS A 107 -3.14 16.17 10.00
C LYS A 107 -3.90 15.64 11.20
N GLY A 108 -3.28 15.69 12.37
CA GLY A 108 -3.91 15.47 13.67
C GLY A 108 -4.41 16.78 14.26
N ILE A 109 -5.64 16.78 14.77
CA ILE A 109 -6.28 17.91 15.45
C ILE A 109 -6.72 17.42 16.83
N SER A 110 -6.27 18.08 17.89
CA SER A 110 -6.67 17.78 19.26
C SER A 110 -7.67 18.83 19.73
N PHE A 111 -8.75 18.40 20.34
CA PHE A 111 -9.79 19.27 20.91
C PHE A 111 -9.58 19.43 22.42
N ASN A 112 -10.02 20.53 22.98
CA ASN A 112 -9.83 20.88 24.40
C ASN A 112 -10.51 19.89 25.37
N ASP A 113 -11.52 19.16 24.93
CA ASP A 113 -12.25 18.12 25.69
C ASP A 113 -11.59 16.74 25.61
N GLY A 114 -10.37 16.64 25.06
CA GLY A 114 -9.62 15.39 24.91
C GLY A 114 -9.98 14.59 23.65
N GLY A 115 -10.82 15.14 22.77
CA GLY A 115 -11.09 14.54 21.47
C GLY A 115 -9.91 14.67 20.53
N ILE A 116 -9.75 13.70 19.62
CA ILE A 116 -8.71 13.68 18.57
C ILE A 116 -9.40 13.41 17.23
N LEU A 117 -9.01 14.16 16.21
CA LEU A 117 -9.38 13.93 14.82
C LEU A 117 -8.12 13.86 13.96
N ASN A 118 -7.90 12.75 13.29
CA ASN A 118 -6.90 12.61 12.25
C ASN A 118 -7.59 12.59 10.89
N ILE A 119 -7.17 13.46 9.99
CA ILE A 119 -7.63 13.51 8.61
C ILE A 119 -6.45 13.33 7.68
N GLY A 120 -6.65 12.61 6.60
CA GLY A 120 -5.59 12.36 5.63
C GLY A 120 -6.12 12.17 4.22
N ALA A 121 -5.21 12.35 3.27
CA ALA A 121 -5.46 12.06 1.87
C ALA A 121 -4.20 11.49 1.25
N SER A 122 -4.37 10.56 0.30
CA SER A 122 -3.25 10.00 -0.43
C SER A 122 -3.55 9.74 -1.90
N ALA A 123 -2.45 9.63 -2.65
CA ALA A 123 -2.46 9.23 -4.04
C ALA A 123 -1.36 8.19 -4.25
N VAL A 124 -1.69 7.14 -5.00
CA VAL A 124 -0.75 6.09 -5.41
C VAL A 124 -0.82 5.94 -6.92
N ASN A 125 0.33 5.84 -7.54
CA ASN A 125 0.48 5.53 -8.95
C ASN A 125 1.23 4.22 -9.11
N ARG A 126 0.71 3.32 -9.94
CA ARG A 126 1.40 2.14 -10.41
C ARG A 126 1.67 2.29 -11.90
N THR A 127 2.94 2.19 -12.29
CA THR A 127 3.38 2.24 -13.68
C THR A 127 3.73 0.83 -14.13
N LEU A 128 3.06 0.33 -15.14
CA LEU A 128 3.34 -0.97 -15.77
C LEU A 128 4.68 -0.92 -16.51
N ASP A 129 5.37 -2.03 -16.52
CA ASP A 129 6.55 -2.22 -17.35
C ASP A 129 6.17 -2.55 -18.80
N GLU A 130 7.16 -2.42 -19.70
CA GLU A 130 6.98 -2.62 -21.15
C GLU A 130 6.54 -4.04 -21.49
N ASN A 131 7.07 -5.06 -20.82
CA ASN A 131 6.73 -6.46 -21.11
C ASN A 131 5.28 -6.76 -20.72
N THR A 132 4.83 -6.28 -19.55
CA THR A 132 3.44 -6.39 -19.10
C THR A 132 2.51 -5.67 -20.07
N MET A 133 2.87 -4.46 -20.50
CA MET A 133 2.08 -3.69 -21.45
C MET A 133 2.00 -4.39 -22.82
N SER A 134 3.10 -4.88 -23.36
CA SER A 134 3.11 -5.60 -24.65
C SER A 134 2.26 -6.87 -24.60
N SER A 135 2.31 -7.59 -23.49
CA SER A 135 1.46 -8.78 -23.27
C SER A 135 -0.01 -8.42 -23.24
N LEU A 136 -0.40 -7.35 -22.53
CA LEU A 136 -1.78 -6.85 -22.49
C LEU A 136 -2.28 -6.43 -23.86
N VAL A 137 -1.47 -5.67 -24.62
CA VAL A 137 -1.82 -5.24 -25.99
C VAL A 137 -2.04 -6.44 -26.92
N THR A 138 -1.17 -7.44 -26.83
CA THR A 138 -1.28 -8.66 -27.64
C THR A 138 -2.59 -9.39 -27.34
N GLU A 139 -2.94 -9.52 -26.07
CA GLU A 139 -4.15 -10.19 -25.65
C GLU A 139 -5.41 -9.41 -26.03
N ILE A 140 -5.44 -8.08 -25.81
CA ILE A 140 -6.54 -7.21 -26.21
C ILE A 140 -6.78 -7.28 -27.72
N ASN A 141 -5.73 -7.36 -28.53
CA ASN A 141 -5.85 -7.52 -29.99
C ASN A 141 -6.48 -8.87 -30.39
N GLY A 142 -6.41 -9.87 -29.53
CA GLY A 142 -7.09 -11.16 -29.72
C GLY A 142 -8.58 -11.15 -29.38
N LEU A 143 -9.08 -10.12 -28.69
CA LEU A 143 -10.49 -9.99 -28.32
C LEU A 143 -11.35 -9.58 -29.54
N PRO A 144 -12.67 -9.86 -29.50
CA PRO A 144 -13.63 -9.28 -30.42
C PRO A 144 -13.55 -7.76 -30.46
N LEU A 145 -13.79 -7.15 -31.62
CA LEU A 145 -13.57 -5.71 -31.80
C LEU A 145 -14.35 -4.83 -30.80
N GLU A 146 -15.52 -5.30 -30.40
CA GLU A 146 -16.43 -4.61 -29.48
C GLU A 146 -15.94 -4.62 -28.03
N GLU A 147 -15.04 -5.58 -27.65
CA GLU A 147 -14.51 -5.75 -26.32
C GLU A 147 -13.12 -5.11 -26.16
N ARG A 148 -12.53 -4.61 -27.25
CA ARG A 148 -11.20 -4.01 -27.23
C ARG A 148 -11.21 -2.66 -26.53
N PHE A 149 -10.15 -2.42 -25.73
CA PHE A 149 -9.92 -1.16 -25.04
C PHE A 149 -8.44 -0.78 -25.12
N PHE A 150 -8.11 0.46 -24.76
CA PHE A 150 -6.74 0.94 -24.72
C PHE A 150 -6.17 0.81 -23.31
N PRO A 151 -5.19 -0.08 -23.07
CA PRO A 151 -4.57 -0.22 -21.76
C PRO A 151 -3.72 1.02 -21.44
N LYS A 152 -3.63 1.37 -20.16
CA LYS A 152 -2.88 2.53 -19.69
C LYS A 152 -1.65 2.05 -18.92
N TYR A 153 -0.50 2.70 -19.17
CA TYR A 153 0.72 2.46 -18.38
C TYR A 153 0.56 2.85 -16.92
N ASN A 154 -0.20 3.91 -16.65
CA ASN A 154 -0.34 4.47 -15.32
C ASN A 154 -1.75 4.24 -14.78
N VAL A 155 -1.82 3.60 -13.63
CA VAL A 155 -3.03 3.42 -12.84
C VAL A 155 -2.89 4.24 -11.57
N TYR A 156 -3.89 5.03 -11.26
CA TYR A 156 -3.92 5.88 -10.07
C TYR A 156 -4.98 5.37 -9.10
N ALA A 157 -4.64 5.37 -7.82
CA ALA A 157 -5.58 5.18 -6.73
C ALA A 157 -5.48 6.38 -5.78
N LEU A 158 -6.62 6.92 -5.41
CA LEU A 158 -6.75 8.09 -4.55
C LEU A 158 -7.61 7.72 -3.35
N ASN A 159 -7.31 8.26 -2.18
CA ASN A 159 -8.24 8.19 -1.06
C ASN A 159 -8.22 9.45 -0.19
N GLY A 160 -9.34 9.65 0.52
CA GLY A 160 -9.45 10.55 1.65
C GLY A 160 -10.02 9.80 2.84
N TYR A 161 -9.48 10.04 4.03
CA TYR A 161 -9.87 9.31 5.23
C TYR A 161 -9.85 10.18 6.48
N PHE A 162 -10.60 9.75 7.49
CA PHE A 162 -10.54 10.34 8.82
C PHE A 162 -10.68 9.28 9.90
N ASN A 163 -10.10 9.56 11.06
CA ASN A 163 -10.30 8.82 12.30
C ASN A 163 -10.54 9.83 13.42
N ALA A 164 -11.66 9.73 14.09
CA ALA A 164 -12.02 10.60 15.21
C ALA A 164 -12.24 9.77 16.47
N SER A 165 -11.76 10.29 17.61
CA SER A 165 -12.04 9.76 18.93
C SER A 165 -12.58 10.89 19.79
N ILE A 166 -13.82 10.77 20.26
CA ILE A 166 -14.50 11.79 21.07
C ILE A 166 -15.08 11.08 22.27
N LYS A 167 -14.52 11.32 23.46
CA LYS A 167 -14.89 10.62 24.70
C LYS A 167 -14.79 9.09 24.53
N ASP A 168 -15.91 8.41 24.67
CA ASP A 168 -16.01 6.95 24.60
C ASP A 168 -16.29 6.43 23.17
N PHE A 169 -16.45 7.34 22.19
CA PHE A 169 -16.78 6.99 20.81
C PHE A 169 -15.59 7.14 19.88
N GLY A 170 -15.43 6.17 19.00
CA GLY A 170 -14.55 6.22 17.86
C GLY A 170 -15.32 6.20 16.55
N PHE A 171 -14.92 7.01 15.59
CA PHE A 171 -15.49 7.10 14.25
C PHE A 171 -14.36 7.00 13.24
N ASN A 172 -14.56 6.25 12.19
CA ASN A 172 -13.65 6.24 11.05
C ASN A 172 -14.43 6.22 9.75
N GLY A 173 -13.85 6.84 8.72
CA GLY A 173 -14.38 6.82 7.38
C GLY A 173 -13.27 6.96 6.36
N GLU A 174 -13.44 6.28 5.23
CA GLU A 174 -12.53 6.35 4.09
C GLU A 174 -13.31 6.21 2.80
N TYR A 175 -12.99 7.03 1.81
CA TYR A 175 -13.40 6.89 0.43
C TYR A 175 -12.17 6.71 -0.45
N SER A 176 -12.19 5.70 -1.29
CA SER A 176 -11.11 5.38 -2.22
C SER A 176 -11.65 5.25 -3.63
N TYR A 177 -10.87 5.72 -4.62
CA TYR A 177 -11.17 5.60 -6.04
C TYR A 177 -9.92 5.16 -6.80
N LYS A 178 -10.10 4.23 -7.72
CA LYS A 178 -9.04 3.74 -8.62
C LYS A 178 -9.45 3.99 -10.06
N THR A 179 -8.55 4.55 -10.86
CA THR A 179 -8.76 4.71 -12.31
C THR A 179 -8.80 3.37 -13.02
N SER A 180 -9.40 3.35 -14.21
CA SER A 180 -9.51 2.14 -15.02
C SER A 180 -8.17 1.49 -15.29
N GLU A 181 -8.13 0.18 -15.16
CA GLU A 181 -7.02 -0.70 -15.52
C GLU A 181 -7.53 -1.99 -16.16
N ALA A 182 -6.65 -2.67 -16.89
CA ALA A 182 -6.91 -4.01 -17.38
C ALA A 182 -6.90 -5.00 -16.21
N ILE A 183 -8.03 -5.62 -15.93
CA ILE A 183 -8.22 -6.64 -14.89
C ILE A 183 -8.83 -7.90 -15.48
N ARG A 184 -8.72 -9.01 -14.74
CA ARG A 184 -9.34 -10.28 -15.14
C ARG A 184 -10.49 -10.63 -14.20
N ASP A 185 -11.56 -11.16 -14.77
CA ASP A 185 -12.62 -11.77 -13.98
C ASP A 185 -12.21 -13.16 -13.45
N ASN A 186 -13.09 -13.80 -12.70
CA ASN A 186 -12.87 -15.15 -12.15
C ASN A 186 -12.75 -16.24 -13.22
N LEU A 187 -13.15 -15.97 -14.45
CA LEU A 187 -13.03 -16.87 -15.60
C LEU A 187 -11.76 -16.60 -16.42
N GLY A 188 -11.01 -15.55 -16.07
CA GLY A 188 -9.79 -15.14 -16.75
C GLY A 188 -10.01 -14.16 -17.89
N ASN A 189 -11.25 -13.72 -18.17
CA ASN A 189 -11.54 -12.76 -19.23
C ASN A 189 -10.97 -11.37 -18.86
N LEU A 190 -10.33 -10.76 -19.83
CA LEU A 190 -9.70 -9.44 -19.66
C LEU A 190 -10.73 -8.34 -19.96
N TYR A 191 -10.85 -7.36 -19.07
CA TYR A 191 -11.71 -6.19 -19.26
C TYR A 191 -11.10 -4.95 -18.58
N ASN A 192 -11.59 -3.78 -18.93
CA ASN A 192 -11.13 -2.50 -18.39
C ASN A 192 -12.15 -1.97 -17.38
N SER A 193 -11.71 -1.73 -16.13
CA SER A 193 -12.60 -1.23 -15.09
C SER A 193 -11.87 -0.30 -14.12
N ASP A 194 -12.59 0.71 -13.67
CA ASP A 194 -12.28 1.51 -12.50
C ASP A 194 -12.94 0.93 -11.25
N GLY A 195 -12.74 1.54 -10.12
CA GLY A 195 -13.35 1.07 -8.89
C GLY A 195 -13.39 2.14 -7.80
N SER A 196 -14.37 2.02 -6.93
CA SER A 196 -14.48 2.85 -5.72
C SER A 196 -14.79 1.97 -4.51
N LEU A 197 -14.39 2.44 -3.34
CA LEU A 197 -14.59 1.77 -2.07
C LEU A 197 -14.95 2.81 -1.00
N ILE A 198 -15.97 2.51 -0.21
CA ILE A 198 -16.33 3.28 0.99
C ILE A 198 -16.17 2.37 2.20
N ILE A 199 -15.42 2.84 3.18
CA ILE A 199 -15.27 2.16 4.47
C ILE A 199 -15.78 3.12 5.55
N GLY A 200 -16.53 2.61 6.51
CA GLY A 200 -16.98 3.37 7.67
C GLY A 200 -17.11 2.50 8.90
N GLY A 201 -16.84 3.07 10.05
CA GLY A 201 -16.98 2.36 11.32
C GLY A 201 -17.26 3.30 12.48
N ILE A 202 -18.02 2.76 13.45
CA ILE A 202 -18.31 3.40 14.73
C ILE A 202 -17.93 2.40 15.81
N SER A 203 -17.22 2.85 16.83
CA SER A 203 -16.90 2.06 18.01
C SER A 203 -17.30 2.79 19.29
N TYR A 204 -17.67 2.03 20.29
CA TYR A 204 -17.95 2.54 21.64
C TYR A 204 -17.11 1.75 22.64
N SER A 205 -16.34 2.44 23.47
CA SER A 205 -15.48 1.84 24.48
C SER A 205 -15.48 2.66 25.75
N LYS A 206 -16.24 2.23 26.76
CA LYS A 206 -16.26 2.87 28.08
C LYS A 206 -15.14 2.32 28.95
N ARG A 207 -14.21 3.17 29.37
CA ARG A 207 -13.15 2.82 30.31
C ARG A 207 -13.77 2.61 31.71
N LYS A 208 -13.82 1.37 32.22
CA LYS A 208 -14.09 1.14 33.63
C LYS A 208 -12.84 1.53 34.43
N ILE A 209 -12.95 2.58 35.22
CA ILE A 209 -11.97 2.85 36.28
C ILE A 209 -12.28 1.80 37.36
N GLY A 210 -11.34 0.85 37.53
CA GLY A 210 -11.42 -0.11 38.61
C GLY A 210 -11.31 0.66 39.94
N THR A 211 -12.35 0.66 40.72
CA THR A 211 -12.25 1.01 42.15
C THR A 211 -11.61 -0.18 42.84
N ASN A 212 -10.34 -0.02 43.28
CA ASN A 212 -9.75 -0.89 44.28
C ASN A 212 -10.47 -0.71 45.62
#